data_da6e92f610f5bac65179e01249244821
#
_entry.id   da6e92f610f5bac65179e01249244821
#
_cell.length_a   1.000
_cell.length_b   1.000
_cell.length_c   1.000
_cell.angle_alpha   90.00
_cell.angle_beta   90.00
_cell.angle_gamma   90.00
#
_symmetry.space_group_name_H-M   'P 1'
#
loop_
_entity.id
_entity.type
_entity.pdbx_description
1 polymer ?
#
loop_
_entity_poly.entity_id
_entity_poly.type
_entity_poly.pdbx_seq_one_letter_code
_entity_poly.pdbx_strand_id
1 'polypeptide(L)'
;MIARPNTALTQIHMQIMWSRLIAVVEEQAQTLMRTAFSTTVREAGDLSAGVFDRDGNMLAQAVTGTPGHVNSMAAAVKHFLDAFPLKTMRPGDHYITNDPWLTCGHLHDLTVVKIGRAHV
;
A
#
# COMPACT_ATOMS: atom_id res chain seq x y z
N MET A 1 9.25 -5.84 38.90
CA MET A 1 9.63 -6.97 38.03
C MET A 1 8.83 -6.83 36.74
N ILE A 2 9.43 -6.34 35.68
CA ILE A 2 8.75 -6.17 34.39
C ILE A 2 8.70 -7.57 33.77
N ALA A 3 7.51 -8.15 33.63
CA ALA A 3 7.31 -9.43 32.95
C ALA A 3 7.88 -9.30 31.52
N ARG A 4 8.87 -10.13 31.18
CA ARG A 4 9.35 -10.23 29.80
C ARG A 4 8.15 -10.68 28.95
N PRO A 5 7.80 -9.94 27.87
CA PRO A 5 6.73 -10.39 26.99
C PRO A 5 7.08 -11.81 26.54
N ASN A 6 6.08 -12.71 26.57
CA ASN A 6 6.25 -14.07 26.09
C ASN A 6 6.59 -14.00 24.60
N THR A 7 7.87 -14.16 24.28
CA THR A 7 8.44 -13.93 22.94
C THR A 7 7.73 -14.77 21.87
N ALA A 8 7.29 -16.00 22.24
CA ALA A 8 6.57 -16.89 21.33
C ALA A 8 5.16 -16.37 21.00
N LEU A 9 4.40 -15.90 22.00
CA LEU A 9 3.07 -15.30 21.77
C LEU A 9 3.18 -14.02 20.94
N THR A 10 4.17 -13.19 21.21
CA THR A 10 4.41 -11.97 20.43
C THR A 10 4.71 -12.29 18.97
N GLN A 11 5.53 -13.30 18.71
CA GLN A 11 5.84 -13.74 17.34
C GLN A 11 4.60 -14.28 16.61
N ILE A 12 3.78 -15.07 17.29
CA ILE A 12 2.52 -15.58 16.72
C ILE A 12 1.58 -14.41 16.37
N HIS A 13 1.40 -13.46 17.28
CA HIS A 13 0.56 -12.29 17.03
C HIS A 13 1.07 -11.46 15.85
N MET A 14 2.38 -11.26 15.75
CA MET A 14 3.00 -10.56 14.61
C MET A 14 2.71 -11.29 13.28
N GLN A 15 2.85 -12.60 13.24
CA GLN A 15 2.55 -13.39 12.04
C GLN A 15 1.07 -13.29 11.63
N ILE A 16 0.16 -13.38 12.61
CA ILE A 16 -1.29 -13.24 12.36
C ILE A 16 -1.59 -11.84 11.82
N MET A 17 -1.04 -10.79 12.42
CA MET A 17 -1.24 -9.42 11.97
C MET A 17 -0.70 -9.22 10.55
N TRP A 18 0.49 -9.75 10.26
CA TRP A 18 1.10 -9.66 8.93
C TRP A 18 0.26 -10.38 7.87
N SER A 19 -0.19 -11.58 8.15
CA SER A 19 -1.06 -12.34 7.26
C SER A 19 -2.39 -11.61 6.98
N ARG A 20 -2.94 -10.93 7.99
CA ARG A 20 -4.15 -10.10 7.81
C ARG A 20 -3.89 -8.87 6.94
N LEU A 21 -2.75 -8.20 7.10
CA LEU A 21 -2.38 -7.07 6.24
C LEU A 21 -2.23 -7.51 4.78
N ILE A 22 -1.57 -8.64 4.53
CA ILE A 22 -1.45 -9.20 3.19
C ILE A 22 -2.84 -9.51 2.61
N ALA A 23 -3.72 -10.13 3.37
CA ALA A 23 -5.07 -10.44 2.93
C ALA A 23 -5.88 -9.17 2.58
N VAL A 24 -5.75 -8.11 3.36
CA VAL A 24 -6.41 -6.81 3.08
C VAL A 24 -5.89 -6.20 1.78
N VAL A 25 -4.59 -6.21 1.57
CA VAL A 25 -3.99 -5.63 0.36
C VAL A 25 -4.34 -6.46 -0.87
N GLU A 26 -4.39 -7.79 -0.74
CA GLU A 26 -4.83 -8.67 -1.82
C GLU A 26 -6.30 -8.41 -2.18
N GLU A 27 -7.17 -8.20 -1.20
CA GLU A 27 -8.58 -7.83 -1.44
C GLU A 27 -8.70 -6.47 -2.16
N GLN A 28 -7.83 -5.50 -1.84
CA GLN A 28 -7.76 -4.23 -2.57
C GLN A 28 -7.42 -4.45 -4.05
N ALA A 29 -6.39 -5.25 -4.33
CA ALA A 29 -5.97 -5.57 -5.69
C ALA A 29 -7.09 -6.27 -6.47
N GLN A 30 -7.69 -7.30 -5.88
CA GLN A 30 -8.80 -8.05 -6.48
C GLN A 30 -10.04 -7.18 -6.72
N THR A 31 -10.32 -6.26 -5.82
CA THR A 31 -11.44 -5.32 -5.97
C THR A 31 -11.18 -4.36 -7.14
N LEU A 32 -9.96 -3.83 -7.25
CA LEU A 32 -9.57 -2.98 -8.37
C LEU A 32 -9.68 -3.73 -9.70
N MET A 33 -9.18 -4.96 -9.78
CA MET A 33 -9.31 -5.80 -10.99
C MET A 33 -10.77 -6.01 -11.39
N ARG A 34 -11.65 -6.34 -10.43
CA ARG A 34 -13.07 -6.59 -10.69
C ARG A 34 -13.85 -5.36 -11.12
N THR A 35 -13.43 -4.17 -10.69
CA THR A 35 -14.13 -2.91 -10.97
C THR A 35 -13.51 -2.10 -12.09
N ALA A 36 -12.33 -2.47 -12.57
CA ALA A 36 -11.64 -1.75 -13.63
C ALA A 36 -12.32 -1.90 -14.98
N PHE A 37 -12.36 -0.82 -15.74
CA PHE A 37 -12.80 -0.82 -17.14
C PHE A 37 -11.66 -1.21 -18.11
N SER A 38 -10.40 -1.00 -17.70
CA SER A 38 -9.23 -1.38 -18.48
C SER A 38 -9.06 -2.89 -18.55
N THR A 39 -8.94 -3.44 -19.75
CA THR A 39 -8.61 -4.85 -19.95
C THR A 39 -7.22 -5.20 -19.45
N THR A 40 -6.27 -4.28 -19.54
CA THR A 40 -4.90 -4.45 -19.02
C THR A 40 -4.92 -4.68 -17.51
N VAL A 41 -5.69 -3.91 -16.78
CA VAL A 41 -5.85 -4.11 -15.32
C VAL A 41 -6.65 -5.37 -15.02
N ARG A 42 -7.82 -5.52 -15.67
CA ARG A 42 -8.78 -6.58 -15.34
C ARG A 42 -8.32 -7.98 -15.74
N GLU A 43 -7.69 -8.11 -16.89
CA GLU A 43 -7.33 -9.42 -17.48
C GLU A 43 -5.84 -9.72 -17.34
N ALA A 44 -4.97 -8.74 -17.50
CA ALA A 44 -3.53 -8.91 -17.35
C ALA A 44 -3.02 -8.68 -15.91
N GLY A 45 -3.85 -8.12 -15.02
CA GLY A 45 -3.45 -7.85 -13.63
C GLY A 45 -2.38 -6.78 -13.52
N ASP A 46 -2.34 -5.83 -14.46
CA ASP A 46 -1.36 -4.74 -14.47
C ASP A 46 -1.77 -3.67 -13.46
N LEU A 47 -1.48 -3.97 -12.21
CA LEU A 47 -1.73 -3.10 -11.06
C LEU A 47 -0.79 -3.48 -9.92
N SER A 48 -0.72 -2.63 -8.92
CA SER A 48 -0.06 -2.93 -7.64
C SER A 48 -0.84 -2.29 -6.50
N ALA A 49 -0.87 -2.94 -5.35
CA ALA A 49 -1.52 -2.43 -4.15
C ALA A 49 -0.61 -2.64 -2.93
N GLY A 50 -0.61 -1.69 -2.02
CA GLY A 50 0.20 -1.74 -0.81
C GLY A 50 -0.42 -0.95 0.34
N VAL A 51 -0.03 -1.32 1.56
CA VAL A 51 -0.36 -0.60 2.80
C VAL A 51 0.92 -0.08 3.41
N PHE A 52 0.85 1.15 3.89
CA PHE A 52 2.00 1.91 4.40
C PHE A 52 1.71 2.43 5.80
N ASP A 53 2.76 2.59 6.59
CA ASP A 53 2.68 3.31 7.84
C ASP A 53 2.69 4.83 7.63
N ARG A 54 2.58 5.58 8.73
CA ARG A 54 2.56 7.06 8.70
C ARG A 54 3.89 7.68 8.25
N ASP A 55 4.98 6.92 8.28
CA ASP A 55 6.31 7.37 7.88
C ASP A 55 6.60 7.02 6.41
N GLY A 56 5.63 6.44 5.71
CA GLY A 56 5.71 6.03 4.32
C GLY A 56 6.50 4.74 4.10
N ASN A 57 6.63 3.90 5.13
CA ASN A 57 7.24 2.58 4.97
C ASN A 57 6.17 1.57 4.58
N MET A 58 6.48 0.74 3.58
CA MET A 58 5.57 -0.31 3.14
C MET A 58 5.48 -1.42 4.20
N LEU A 59 4.28 -1.72 4.65
CA LEU A 59 4.00 -2.79 5.60
C LEU A 59 3.64 -4.09 4.90
N ALA A 60 2.86 -4.01 3.85
CA ALA A 60 2.45 -5.17 3.05
C ALA A 60 2.11 -4.73 1.63
N GLN A 61 2.25 -5.67 0.70
CA GLN A 61 1.83 -5.51 -0.69
C GLN A 61 1.02 -6.72 -1.15
N ALA A 62 0.19 -6.54 -2.16
CA ALA A 62 -0.53 -7.64 -2.79
C ALA A 62 0.46 -8.59 -3.48
N VAL A 63 0.14 -9.87 -3.44
CA VAL A 63 0.87 -10.90 -4.20
C VAL A 63 0.56 -10.76 -5.69
N THR A 64 -0.69 -10.44 -6.01
CA THR A 64 -1.12 -10.07 -7.35
C THR A 64 -0.61 -8.67 -7.67
N GLY A 65 0.20 -8.54 -8.71
CA GLY A 65 0.72 -7.23 -9.12
C GLY A 65 1.90 -7.33 -10.06
N THR A 66 2.26 -6.18 -10.61
CA THR A 66 3.40 -6.06 -11.53
C THR A 66 4.71 -6.03 -10.75
N PRO A 67 5.61 -7.01 -10.92
CA PRO A 67 6.84 -7.10 -10.12
C PRO A 67 7.72 -5.84 -10.20
N GLY A 68 7.73 -5.16 -11.36
CA GLY A 68 8.49 -3.93 -11.55
C GLY A 68 8.06 -2.76 -10.68
N HIS A 69 6.83 -2.77 -10.18
CA HIS A 69 6.27 -1.69 -9.36
C HIS A 69 6.60 -1.79 -7.86
N VAL A 70 7.12 -2.93 -7.41
CA VAL A 70 7.35 -3.19 -5.97
C VAL A 70 8.23 -2.13 -5.32
N ASN A 71 9.41 -1.91 -5.87
CA ASN A 71 10.38 -0.97 -5.31
C ASN A 71 9.97 0.49 -5.56
N SER A 72 9.42 0.80 -6.73
CA SER A 72 8.95 2.14 -7.05
C SER A 72 7.77 2.55 -6.19
N MET A 73 6.82 1.66 -5.93
CA MET A 73 5.70 1.90 -5.04
C MET A 73 6.18 2.10 -3.59
N ALA A 74 7.18 1.33 -3.15
CA ALA A 74 7.76 1.50 -1.81
C ALA A 74 8.38 2.89 -1.60
N ALA A 75 8.94 3.48 -2.65
CA ALA A 75 9.50 4.83 -2.59
C ALA A 75 8.45 5.94 -2.81
N ALA A 76 7.44 5.68 -3.65
CA ALA A 76 6.48 6.68 -4.10
C ALA A 76 5.74 7.39 -2.96
N VAL A 77 5.32 6.66 -1.93
CA VAL A 77 4.55 7.24 -0.81
C VAL A 77 5.35 8.31 -0.07
N LYS A 78 6.67 8.20 0.02
CA LYS A 78 7.52 9.23 0.63
C LYS A 78 7.47 10.55 -0.14
N HIS A 79 7.40 10.50 -1.46
CA HIS A 79 7.26 11.72 -2.29
C HIS A 79 5.92 12.45 -2.03
N PHE A 80 4.85 11.70 -1.77
CA PHE A 80 3.57 12.32 -1.36
C PHE A 80 3.69 12.96 0.03
N LEU A 81 4.38 12.35 0.99
CA LEU A 81 4.59 12.92 2.32
C LEU A 81 5.49 14.16 2.28
N ASP A 82 6.46 14.20 1.37
CA ASP A 82 7.32 15.36 1.16
C ASP A 82 6.53 16.54 0.56
N ALA A 83 5.65 16.26 -0.41
CA ALA A 83 4.81 17.26 -1.05
C ALA A 83 3.66 17.74 -0.14
N PHE A 84 3.08 16.83 0.63
CA PHE A 84 1.94 17.08 1.51
C PHE A 84 2.28 16.58 2.92
N PRO A 85 2.70 17.47 3.83
CA PRO A 85 3.03 17.06 5.20
C PRO A 85 1.90 16.31 5.88
N LEU A 86 2.20 15.22 6.59
CA LEU A 86 1.22 14.34 7.22
C LEU A 86 0.20 15.09 8.10
N LYS A 87 0.64 16.17 8.77
CA LYS A 87 -0.22 17.02 9.61
C LYS A 87 -1.37 17.70 8.83
N THR A 88 -1.24 17.82 7.51
CA THR A 88 -2.26 18.42 6.63
C THR A 88 -3.21 17.39 6.05
N MET A 89 -2.86 16.10 6.13
CA MET A 89 -3.65 15.00 5.61
C MET A 89 -4.77 14.61 6.57
N ARG A 90 -5.94 14.29 6.02
CA ARG A 90 -7.11 13.85 6.78
C ARG A 90 -7.55 12.46 6.35
N PRO A 91 -8.12 11.64 7.24
CA PRO A 91 -8.73 10.38 6.84
C PRO A 91 -9.76 10.57 5.74
N GLY A 92 -9.61 9.82 4.67
CA GLY A 92 -10.46 9.93 3.47
C GLY A 92 -9.86 10.76 2.34
N ASP A 93 -8.81 11.52 2.58
CA ASP A 93 -8.11 12.25 1.50
C ASP A 93 -7.51 11.27 0.49
N HIS A 94 -7.52 11.69 -0.75
CA HIS A 94 -6.92 10.98 -1.87
C HIS A 94 -5.93 11.89 -2.58
N TYR A 95 -4.75 11.36 -2.84
CA TYR A 95 -3.69 12.02 -3.60
C TYR A 95 -3.42 11.18 -4.84
N ILE A 96 -3.22 11.82 -5.98
CA ILE A 96 -2.98 11.13 -7.24
C ILE A 96 -1.86 11.80 -8.00
N THR A 97 -1.03 11.00 -8.64
CA THR A 97 -0.01 11.49 -9.58
C THR A 97 0.19 10.49 -10.71
N ASN A 98 0.61 11.00 -11.86
CA ASN A 98 1.14 10.23 -12.97
C ASN A 98 2.59 10.62 -13.31
N ASP A 99 3.28 11.27 -12.38
CA ASP A 99 4.69 11.65 -12.57
C ASP A 99 5.58 10.39 -12.60
N PRO A 100 6.19 10.05 -13.75
CA PRO A 100 6.96 8.84 -13.89
C PRO A 100 8.26 8.86 -13.08
N TRP A 101 8.80 10.04 -12.78
CA TRP A 101 10.04 10.19 -12.03
C TRP A 101 9.88 9.94 -10.54
N LEU A 102 8.67 10.19 -10.03
CA LEU A 102 8.35 10.04 -8.61
C LEU A 102 7.71 8.68 -8.29
N THR A 103 7.25 7.94 -9.30
CA THR A 103 6.48 6.72 -9.11
C THR A 103 7.00 5.55 -9.93
N CYS A 104 6.29 5.13 -10.96
CA CYS A 104 6.46 3.84 -11.63
C CYS A 104 7.36 3.87 -12.87
N GLY A 105 7.82 5.02 -13.33
CA GLY A 105 8.66 5.15 -14.50
C GLY A 105 7.90 5.17 -15.84
N HIS A 106 6.57 5.16 -15.83
CA HIS A 106 5.71 5.14 -17.01
C HIS A 106 4.73 6.31 -17.00
N LEU A 107 4.48 6.90 -18.18
CA LEU A 107 3.56 8.03 -18.33
C LEU A 107 2.08 7.65 -18.19
N HIS A 108 1.74 6.42 -18.45
CA HIS A 108 0.35 5.94 -18.45
C HIS A 108 -0.14 5.49 -17.06
N ASP A 109 0.77 5.27 -16.14
CA ASP A 109 0.43 4.79 -14.81
C ASP A 109 -0.07 5.92 -13.92
N LEU A 110 -1.06 5.60 -13.13
CA LEU A 110 -1.61 6.48 -12.10
C LEU A 110 -1.34 5.88 -10.73
N THR A 111 -0.65 6.64 -9.89
CA THR A 111 -0.44 6.26 -8.49
C THR A 111 -1.43 7.01 -7.61
N VAL A 112 -2.22 6.27 -6.85
CA VAL A 112 -3.23 6.83 -5.94
C VAL A 112 -2.87 6.44 -4.51
N VAL A 113 -2.78 7.44 -3.63
CA VAL A 113 -2.61 7.26 -2.18
C VAL A 113 -3.86 7.72 -1.47
N LYS A 114 -4.46 6.82 -0.70
CA LYS A 114 -5.62 7.12 0.15
C LYS A 114 -5.21 7.12 1.61
N ILE A 115 -5.62 8.16 2.33
CA ILE A 115 -5.41 8.23 3.77
C ILE A 115 -6.52 7.47 4.48
N GLY A 116 -6.13 6.35 5.09
CA GLY A 116 -7.02 5.53 5.90
C GLY A 116 -7.08 5.98 7.35
N ARG A 117 -8.09 5.47 8.08
CA ARG A 117 -8.13 5.50 9.55
C ARG A 117 -8.03 4.06 10.03
N ALA A 118 -7.06 3.78 10.90
CA ALA A 118 -7.12 2.55 11.68
C ALA A 118 -8.31 2.67 12.65
N HIS A 119 -9.28 1.78 12.53
CA HIS A 119 -10.30 1.60 13.55
C HIS A 119 -9.67 0.77 14.67
N VAL A 120 -9.47 1.39 15.82
CA VAL A 120 -9.08 0.73 17.04
C VAL A 120 -10.34 0.32 17.76
#